data_a19ae471de2f61d8538dd296ef6f4b6d
#
_entry.id   a19ae471de2f61d8538dd296ef6f4b6d
#
_cell.length_a   1.000
_cell.length_b   1.000
_cell.length_c   1.000
_cell.angle_alpha   90.00
_cell.angle_beta   90.00
_cell.angle_gamma   90.00
#
_symmetry.space_group_name_H-M   'P 1'
#
loop_
_entity.id
_entity.type
_entity.pdbx_description
1 polymer ?
#
loop_
_entity_poly.entity_id
_entity_poly.type
_entity_poly.pdbx_seq_one_letter_code
_entity_poly.pdbx_strand_id
1 'polypeptide(L)'
;VLKKEFGINEFVLNRKGAEAIKARTYEPTANIQGMISGYTGPGTKTIVPSEAKVRLDFRLLPHMNPQKCITKIKKHLVDHGFGHLEVKAFDSAEPPYKISIKEDISQAIIKAAIQVFGEKPVVNGVSAEGTILKHVWIPCVLTGFANSGANLHAPDENIYVENYIKGIKYAAPIME
;
A
#
# COMPACT_ATOMS: atom_id res chain seq x y z
N VAL A 1 -12.55 -2.90 -16.62
CA VAL A 1 -11.78 -1.67 -16.60
C VAL A 1 -10.41 -1.94 -15.98
N LEU A 2 -10.28 -2.26 -14.68
CA LEU A 2 -8.99 -2.43 -13.99
C LEU A 2 -8.03 -3.43 -14.65
N LYS A 3 -8.52 -4.58 -15.16
CA LYS A 3 -7.65 -5.55 -15.84
C LYS A 3 -6.97 -4.96 -17.08
N LYS A 4 -7.71 -4.16 -17.86
CA LYS A 4 -7.18 -3.48 -19.03
C LYS A 4 -6.19 -2.38 -18.65
N GLU A 5 -6.50 -1.64 -17.60
CA GLU A 5 -5.65 -0.56 -17.08
C GLU A 5 -4.30 -1.09 -16.58
N PHE A 6 -4.30 -2.21 -15.86
CA PHE A 6 -3.09 -2.83 -15.34
C PHE A 6 -2.41 -3.83 -16.30
N GLY A 7 -2.97 -4.05 -17.50
CA GLY A 7 -2.41 -5.00 -18.46
C GLY A 7 -2.39 -6.46 -17.97
N ILE A 8 -3.31 -6.84 -17.08
CA ILE A 8 -3.34 -8.16 -16.46
C ILE A 8 -4.52 -9.00 -16.95
N ASN A 9 -4.31 -10.30 -17.04
CA ASN A 9 -5.35 -11.24 -17.41
C ASN A 9 -6.21 -11.68 -16.23
N GLU A 10 -5.61 -11.81 -15.04
CA GLU A 10 -6.25 -12.31 -13.83
C GLU A 10 -5.83 -11.54 -12.58
N PHE A 11 -6.71 -11.45 -11.60
CA PHE A 11 -6.37 -10.99 -10.25
C PHE A 11 -5.87 -12.16 -9.41
N VAL A 12 -5.11 -11.85 -8.37
CA VAL A 12 -4.63 -12.82 -7.37
C VAL A 12 -5.79 -13.66 -6.83
N LEU A 13 -5.54 -14.97 -6.69
CA LEU A 13 -6.56 -15.96 -6.27
C LEU A 13 -7.79 -16.02 -7.19
N ASN A 14 -7.64 -15.61 -8.44
CA ASN A 14 -8.70 -15.65 -9.46
C ASN A 14 -10.01 -14.91 -9.07
N ARG A 15 -9.91 -13.96 -8.13
CA ARG A 15 -11.05 -13.16 -7.66
C ARG A 15 -11.57 -12.23 -8.75
N LYS A 16 -12.88 -11.94 -8.74
CA LYS A 16 -13.54 -11.16 -9.80
C LYS A 16 -14.49 -10.11 -9.23
N GLY A 17 -14.72 -9.07 -10.02
CA GLY A 17 -15.73 -8.05 -9.72
C GLY A 17 -15.64 -7.46 -8.31
N ALA A 18 -16.76 -7.39 -7.63
CA ALA A 18 -16.85 -6.82 -6.29
C ALA A 18 -16.01 -7.58 -5.24
N GLU A 19 -15.81 -8.88 -5.41
CA GLU A 19 -14.97 -9.69 -4.52
C GLU A 19 -13.51 -9.25 -4.58
N ALA A 20 -12.97 -9.01 -5.78
CA ALA A 20 -11.60 -8.51 -5.94
C ALA A 20 -11.42 -7.12 -5.31
N ILE A 21 -12.41 -6.24 -5.46
CA ILE A 21 -12.40 -4.90 -4.84
C ILE A 21 -12.46 -5.03 -3.32
N LYS A 22 -13.36 -5.88 -2.79
CA LYS A 22 -13.50 -6.12 -1.36
C LYS A 22 -12.19 -6.65 -0.75
N ALA A 23 -11.56 -7.61 -1.40
CA ALA A 23 -10.30 -8.18 -0.95
C ALA A 23 -9.19 -7.13 -0.93
N ARG A 24 -9.03 -6.37 -2.01
CA ARG A 24 -8.05 -5.26 -2.08
C ARG A 24 -8.24 -4.25 -0.95
N THR A 25 -9.48 -3.97 -0.54
CA THR A 25 -9.81 -2.92 0.42
C THR A 25 -9.79 -3.40 1.88
N TYR A 26 -10.23 -4.64 2.12
CA TYR A 26 -10.55 -5.12 3.46
C TYR A 26 -9.82 -6.40 3.87
N GLU A 27 -8.85 -6.86 3.09
CA GLU A 27 -8.01 -7.99 3.48
C GLU A 27 -6.56 -7.54 3.62
N PRO A 28 -5.81 -8.09 4.59
CA PRO A 28 -4.39 -7.84 4.69
C PRO A 28 -3.65 -8.52 3.54
N THR A 29 -2.50 -7.98 3.17
CA THR A 29 -1.64 -8.60 2.16
C THR A 29 -0.31 -9.02 2.76
N ALA A 30 0.29 -10.04 2.15
CA ALA A 30 1.66 -10.47 2.41
C ALA A 30 2.36 -10.57 1.05
N ASN A 31 3.31 -9.71 0.79
CA ASN A 31 4.03 -9.66 -0.48
C ASN A 31 5.49 -10.07 -0.29
N ILE A 32 6.01 -10.89 -1.19
CA ILE A 32 7.44 -11.18 -1.26
C ILE A 32 8.10 -10.03 -2.01
N GLN A 33 8.88 -9.22 -1.30
CA GLN A 33 9.62 -8.10 -1.87
C GLN A 33 10.94 -8.53 -2.52
N GLY A 34 11.48 -9.64 -2.08
CA GLY A 34 12.72 -10.17 -2.65
C GLY A 34 13.13 -11.48 -2.03
N MET A 35 13.79 -12.28 -2.84
CA MET A 35 14.40 -13.56 -2.44
C MET A 35 15.83 -13.59 -2.97
N ILE A 36 16.75 -14.03 -2.16
CA ILE A 36 18.15 -14.21 -2.57
C ILE A 36 18.72 -15.49 -1.94
N SER A 37 19.38 -16.28 -2.74
CA SER A 37 20.14 -17.45 -2.30
C SER A 37 21.14 -17.84 -3.36
N GLY A 38 22.29 -18.40 -2.95
CA GLY A 38 23.30 -18.94 -3.86
C GLY A 38 24.02 -17.89 -4.70
N TYR A 39 24.51 -18.32 -5.85
CA TYR A 39 25.25 -17.47 -6.78
C TYR A 39 24.31 -16.73 -7.73
N THR A 40 24.45 -15.41 -7.79
CA THR A 40 23.60 -14.54 -8.60
C THR A 40 24.37 -13.77 -9.68
N GLY A 41 25.67 -14.07 -9.86
CA GLY A 41 26.50 -13.47 -10.90
C GLY A 41 26.36 -14.14 -12.28
N PRO A 42 27.06 -13.65 -13.29
CA PRO A 42 27.02 -14.23 -14.65
C PRO A 42 27.65 -15.63 -14.68
N GLY A 43 27.13 -16.48 -15.57
CA GLY A 43 27.58 -17.87 -15.74
C GLY A 43 27.04 -18.84 -14.69
N THR A 44 27.75 -19.96 -14.49
CA THR A 44 27.35 -20.99 -13.53
C THR A 44 28.40 -21.19 -12.45
N LYS A 45 27.95 -21.49 -11.24
CA LYS A 45 28.83 -21.85 -10.12
C LYS A 45 28.21 -23.00 -9.33
N THR A 46 28.89 -24.14 -9.26
CA THR A 46 28.47 -25.29 -8.47
C THR A 46 28.79 -25.03 -7.00
N ILE A 47 27.78 -24.61 -6.22
CA ILE A 47 27.90 -24.37 -4.78
C ILE A 47 26.64 -24.82 -4.05
N VAL A 48 26.80 -25.13 -2.77
CA VAL A 48 25.68 -25.21 -1.81
C VAL A 48 25.57 -23.85 -1.14
N PRO A 49 24.42 -23.15 -1.26
CA PRO A 49 24.24 -21.84 -0.63
C PRO A 49 24.40 -21.94 0.89
N SER A 50 25.16 -21.00 1.47
CA SER A 50 25.30 -20.89 2.93
C SER A 50 24.10 -20.18 3.58
N GLU A 51 23.35 -19.40 2.81
CA GLU A 51 22.17 -18.68 3.30
C GLU A 51 21.11 -18.51 2.21
N ALA A 52 19.88 -18.37 2.66
CA ALA A 52 18.76 -17.89 1.86
C ALA A 52 18.01 -16.82 2.65
N LYS A 53 17.62 -15.74 1.99
CA LYS A 53 16.89 -14.64 2.59
C LYS A 53 15.63 -14.33 1.81
N VAL A 54 14.53 -14.12 2.52
CA VAL A 54 13.27 -13.62 1.97
C VAL A 54 12.88 -12.36 2.71
N ARG A 55 12.48 -11.34 1.96
CA ARG A 55 11.90 -10.10 2.51
C ARG A 55 10.42 -10.08 2.22
N LEU A 56 9.64 -9.79 3.25
CA LEU A 56 8.19 -9.74 3.19
C LEU A 56 7.70 -8.37 3.60
N ASP A 57 6.68 -7.87 2.90
CA ASP A 57 5.90 -6.69 3.25
C ASP A 57 4.47 -7.13 3.58
N PHE A 58 3.92 -6.56 4.64
CA PHE A 58 2.56 -6.83 5.09
C PHE A 58 1.76 -5.53 5.13
N ARG A 59 0.64 -5.49 4.41
CA ARG A 59 -0.33 -4.41 4.57
C ARG A 59 -1.37 -4.84 5.59
N LEU A 60 -1.47 -4.08 6.68
CA LEU A 60 -2.29 -4.42 7.84
C LEU A 60 -3.61 -3.65 7.82
N LEU A 61 -4.65 -4.26 8.37
CA LEU A 61 -5.95 -3.62 8.58
C LEU A 61 -5.98 -2.84 9.91
N PRO A 62 -6.90 -1.87 10.08
CA PRO A 62 -6.95 -0.97 11.24
C PRO A 62 -6.96 -1.65 12.62
N HIS A 63 -7.42 -2.87 12.72
CA HIS A 63 -7.47 -3.62 13.99
C HIS A 63 -6.30 -4.60 14.18
N MET A 64 -5.37 -4.63 13.24
CA MET A 64 -4.21 -5.51 13.33
C MET A 64 -3.07 -4.82 14.06
N ASN A 65 -2.39 -5.57 14.91
CA ASN A 65 -1.22 -5.09 15.63
C ASN A 65 0.04 -5.72 15.01
N PRO A 66 1.03 -4.93 14.60
CA PRO A 66 2.25 -5.44 13.95
C PRO A 66 2.98 -6.50 14.78
N GLN A 67 3.12 -6.30 16.09
CA GLN A 67 3.82 -7.26 16.98
C GLN A 67 3.09 -8.60 17.06
N LYS A 68 1.74 -8.56 17.12
CA LYS A 68 0.93 -9.79 17.08
C LYS A 68 1.07 -10.49 15.72
N CYS A 69 1.21 -9.75 14.62
CA CYS A 69 1.45 -10.34 13.30
C CYS A 69 2.81 -11.05 13.25
N ILE A 70 3.88 -10.43 13.76
CA ILE A 70 5.21 -11.04 13.85
C ILE A 70 5.16 -12.33 14.68
N THR A 71 4.48 -12.31 15.83
CA THR A 71 4.30 -13.49 16.67
C THR A 71 3.58 -14.61 15.93
N LYS A 72 2.52 -14.29 15.18
CA LYS A 72 1.80 -15.27 14.35
C LYS A 72 2.66 -15.86 13.25
N ILE A 73 3.50 -15.05 12.59
CA ILE A 73 4.44 -15.52 11.56
C ILE A 73 5.43 -16.50 12.16
N LYS A 74 6.05 -16.16 13.28
CA LYS A 74 6.99 -17.05 14.00
C LYS A 74 6.31 -18.36 14.39
N LYS A 75 5.10 -18.29 14.95
CA LYS A 75 4.33 -19.49 15.29
C LYS A 75 4.03 -20.33 14.04
N HIS A 76 3.59 -19.73 12.94
CA HIS A 76 3.32 -20.41 11.68
C HIS A 76 4.55 -21.18 11.18
N LEU A 77 5.72 -20.57 11.21
CA LEU A 77 6.97 -21.24 10.84
C LEU A 77 7.27 -22.45 11.73
N VAL A 78 7.10 -22.32 13.05
CA VAL A 78 7.28 -23.44 13.98
C VAL A 78 6.30 -24.57 13.70
N ASP A 79 5.02 -24.27 13.55
CA ASP A 79 3.96 -25.23 13.29
C ASP A 79 4.16 -26.03 11.98
N HIS A 80 4.92 -25.46 11.02
CA HIS A 80 5.24 -26.10 9.74
C HIS A 80 6.66 -26.65 9.65
N GLY A 81 7.38 -26.79 10.78
CA GLY A 81 8.72 -27.37 10.83
C GLY A 81 9.87 -26.42 10.47
N PHE A 82 9.60 -25.14 10.33
CA PHE A 82 10.57 -24.10 9.99
C PHE A 82 10.99 -23.24 11.18
N GLY A 83 10.84 -23.74 12.40
CA GLY A 83 11.16 -22.97 13.62
C GLY A 83 12.64 -22.60 13.78
N HIS A 84 13.53 -23.20 13.00
CA HIS A 84 14.95 -22.89 12.93
C HIS A 84 15.26 -21.61 12.12
N LEU A 85 14.30 -21.08 11.37
CA LEU A 85 14.52 -19.87 10.59
C LEU A 85 14.53 -18.61 11.49
N GLU A 86 15.50 -17.76 11.24
CA GLU A 86 15.58 -16.45 11.89
C GLU A 86 14.54 -15.49 11.29
N VAL A 87 13.73 -14.88 12.13
CA VAL A 87 12.75 -13.85 11.73
C VAL A 87 13.14 -12.52 12.35
N LYS A 88 13.57 -11.58 11.50
CA LYS A 88 13.87 -10.20 11.88
C LYS A 88 12.74 -9.27 11.45
N ALA A 89 12.19 -8.49 12.37
CA ALA A 89 11.32 -7.38 12.05
C ALA A 89 12.14 -6.11 11.86
N PHE A 90 11.76 -5.28 10.91
CA PHE A 90 12.34 -3.95 10.78
C PHE A 90 11.63 -2.96 11.71
N ASP A 91 12.36 -1.97 12.22
CA ASP A 91 11.83 -0.95 13.14
C ASP A 91 10.81 -0.01 12.47
N SER A 92 10.72 -0.07 11.14
CA SER A 92 9.73 0.67 10.33
C SER A 92 8.32 0.08 10.36
N ALA A 93 8.06 -0.95 11.19
CA ALA A 93 6.74 -1.54 11.31
C ALA A 93 5.77 -0.56 11.99
N GLU A 94 4.87 0.02 11.20
CA GLU A 94 3.91 1.00 11.67
C GLU A 94 2.52 0.41 11.88
N PRO A 95 1.82 0.78 12.96
CA PRO A 95 0.43 0.39 13.15
C PRO A 95 -0.44 1.04 12.07
N PRO A 96 -1.46 0.32 11.58
CA PRO A 96 -2.40 0.88 10.61
C PRO A 96 -3.19 2.03 11.21
N TYR A 97 -3.60 2.96 10.37
CA TYR A 97 -4.39 4.12 10.73
C TYR A 97 -5.74 4.10 10.04
N LYS A 98 -6.75 4.64 10.70
CA LYS A 98 -8.10 4.81 10.14
C LYS A 98 -8.69 6.13 10.59
N ILE A 99 -9.29 6.86 9.66
CA ILE A 99 -10.05 8.08 9.91
C ILE A 99 -11.49 7.92 9.41
N SER A 100 -12.42 8.61 10.04
CA SER A 100 -13.80 8.66 9.57
C SER A 100 -13.95 9.66 8.43
N ILE A 101 -14.77 9.30 7.44
CA ILE A 101 -15.17 10.25 6.39
C ILE A 101 -15.94 11.45 6.96
N LYS A 102 -16.48 11.33 8.18
CA LYS A 102 -17.27 12.38 8.85
C LYS A 102 -16.39 13.40 9.58
N GLU A 103 -15.09 13.14 9.70
CA GLU A 103 -14.16 14.11 10.31
C GLU A 103 -14.08 15.40 9.49
N ASP A 104 -13.87 16.52 10.14
CA ASP A 104 -13.86 17.84 9.52
C ASP A 104 -12.85 17.93 8.38
N ILE A 105 -11.63 17.43 8.57
CA ILE A 105 -10.61 17.39 7.52
C ILE A 105 -11.06 16.56 6.32
N SER A 106 -11.77 15.44 6.53
CA SER A 106 -12.30 14.62 5.43
C SER A 106 -13.36 15.39 4.64
N GLN A 107 -14.24 16.11 5.33
CA GLN A 107 -15.28 16.91 4.70
C GLN A 107 -14.71 18.14 3.98
N ALA A 108 -13.70 18.81 4.55
CA ALA A 108 -12.99 19.92 3.91
C ALA A 108 -12.36 19.49 2.57
N ILE A 109 -11.68 18.35 2.57
CA ILE A 109 -11.06 17.77 1.37
C ILE A 109 -12.11 17.43 0.30
N ILE A 110 -13.23 16.81 0.69
CA ILE A 110 -14.33 16.49 -0.26
C ILE A 110 -14.91 17.78 -0.84
N LYS A 111 -15.14 18.80 0.00
CA LYS A 111 -15.67 20.11 -0.45
C LYS A 111 -14.72 20.80 -1.42
N ALA A 112 -13.44 20.85 -1.10
CA ALA A 112 -12.42 21.42 -1.97
C ALA A 112 -12.32 20.68 -3.32
N ALA A 113 -12.41 19.36 -3.31
CA ALA A 113 -12.43 18.56 -4.53
C ALA A 113 -13.62 18.90 -5.42
N ILE A 114 -14.83 18.98 -4.86
CA ILE A 114 -16.03 19.38 -5.62
C ILE A 114 -15.88 20.78 -6.20
N GLN A 115 -15.35 21.72 -5.43
CA GLN A 115 -15.14 23.10 -5.87
C GLN A 115 -14.17 23.21 -7.05
N VAL A 116 -13.08 22.43 -7.05
CA VAL A 116 -12.02 22.55 -8.05
C VAL A 116 -12.23 21.64 -9.26
N PHE A 117 -12.73 20.43 -9.05
CA PHE A 117 -12.90 19.44 -10.12
C PHE A 117 -14.34 19.36 -10.66
N GLY A 118 -15.31 19.96 -9.97
CA GLY A 118 -16.72 19.99 -10.41
C GLY A 118 -17.51 18.71 -10.13
N GLU A 119 -16.89 17.71 -9.52
CA GLU A 119 -17.50 16.41 -9.23
C GLU A 119 -17.08 15.86 -7.85
N LYS A 120 -17.85 14.92 -7.33
CA LYS A 120 -17.51 14.26 -6.07
C LYS A 120 -16.28 13.37 -6.25
N PRO A 121 -15.29 13.46 -5.34
CA PRO A 121 -14.14 12.57 -5.39
C PRO A 121 -14.53 11.12 -5.10
N VAL A 122 -13.78 10.19 -5.67
CA VAL A 122 -13.85 8.78 -5.28
C VAL A 122 -13.14 8.61 -3.95
N VAL A 123 -13.88 8.17 -2.93
CA VAL A 123 -13.32 7.88 -1.62
C VAL A 123 -12.92 6.40 -1.57
N ASN A 124 -11.62 6.14 -1.52
CA ASN A 124 -11.11 4.79 -1.32
C ASN A 124 -11.09 4.45 0.17
N GLY A 125 -11.55 3.24 0.50
CA GLY A 125 -11.56 2.75 1.88
C GLY A 125 -10.18 2.39 2.44
N VAL A 126 -9.14 2.40 1.60
CA VAL A 126 -7.77 2.05 1.97
C VAL A 126 -6.75 2.86 1.16
N SER A 127 -5.67 3.26 1.81
CA SER A 127 -4.43 3.69 1.17
C SER A 127 -3.28 2.79 1.60
N ALA A 128 -2.33 2.58 0.71
CA ALA A 128 -1.12 1.82 0.98
C ALA A 128 -0.04 2.65 1.70
N GLU A 129 -0.25 3.94 1.85
CA GLU A 129 0.71 4.85 2.44
C GLU A 129 0.43 5.08 3.92
N GLY A 130 1.49 5.07 4.71
CA GLY A 130 1.47 5.47 6.10
C GLY A 130 1.68 6.97 6.24
N THR A 131 1.28 7.53 7.37
CA THR A 131 1.57 8.92 7.70
C THR A 131 2.19 9.05 9.08
N ILE A 132 3.26 9.84 9.17
CA ILE A 132 3.94 10.15 10.42
C ILE A 132 3.03 10.94 11.38
N LEU A 133 2.07 11.69 10.86
CA LEU A 133 1.18 12.55 11.64
C LEU A 133 0.28 11.77 12.60
N LYS A 134 0.02 10.48 12.34
CA LYS A 134 -0.71 9.61 13.29
C LYS A 134 -0.04 9.50 14.67
N HIS A 135 1.28 9.66 14.73
CA HIS A 135 2.03 9.60 15.99
C HIS A 135 1.83 10.84 16.87
N VAL A 136 1.34 11.92 16.29
CA VAL A 136 1.01 13.15 17.01
C VAL A 136 -0.50 13.36 17.18
N TRP A 137 -1.27 12.31 16.94
CA TRP A 137 -2.74 12.27 17.10
C TRP A 137 -3.50 13.31 16.27
N ILE A 138 -2.90 13.75 15.16
CA ILE A 138 -3.54 14.67 14.22
C ILE A 138 -4.32 13.84 13.18
N PRO A 139 -5.62 14.15 12.97
CA PRO A 139 -6.40 13.52 11.91
C PRO A 139 -5.76 13.74 10.53
N CYS A 140 -5.55 12.66 9.78
CA CYS A 140 -4.86 12.70 8.50
C CYS A 140 -5.69 12.03 7.41
N VAL A 141 -5.73 12.66 6.25
CA VAL A 141 -6.36 12.11 5.04
C VAL A 141 -5.33 12.14 3.92
N LEU A 142 -5.17 11.03 3.24
CA LEU A 142 -4.40 11.00 2.01
C LEU A 142 -5.30 11.40 0.84
N THR A 143 -4.85 12.37 0.08
CA THR A 143 -5.53 12.82 -1.13
C THR A 143 -4.53 13.07 -2.25
N GLY A 144 -5.00 13.10 -3.49
CA GLY A 144 -4.15 13.31 -4.64
C GLY A 144 -4.94 13.74 -5.87
N PHE A 145 -4.20 14.14 -6.89
CA PHE A 145 -4.70 14.64 -8.17
C PHE A 145 -3.93 14.07 -9.37
N ALA A 146 -3.29 12.92 -9.20
CA ALA A 146 -2.60 12.22 -10.28
C ALA A 146 -3.58 11.75 -11.35
N ASN A 147 -3.10 11.71 -12.61
CA ASN A 147 -3.87 11.19 -13.73
C ASN A 147 -3.81 9.67 -13.83
N SER A 148 -4.78 9.09 -14.49
CA SER A 148 -4.67 7.71 -14.99
C SER A 148 -3.48 7.61 -15.94
N GLY A 149 -2.63 6.58 -15.76
CA GLY A 149 -1.41 6.42 -16.52
C GLY A 149 -0.23 7.30 -16.05
N ALA A 150 -0.29 7.84 -14.82
CA ALA A 150 0.82 8.59 -14.23
C ALA A 150 2.09 7.75 -14.00
N ASN A 151 2.05 6.44 -14.17
CA ASN A 151 3.18 5.50 -13.98
C ASN A 151 3.88 5.67 -12.63
N LEU A 152 3.11 5.84 -11.55
CA LEU A 152 3.65 5.99 -10.19
C LEU A 152 4.63 4.86 -9.86
N HIS A 153 5.83 5.21 -9.39
CA HIS A 153 6.93 4.29 -9.07
C HIS A 153 7.46 3.47 -10.27
N ALA A 154 7.24 3.95 -11.50
CA ALA A 154 7.69 3.31 -12.73
C ALA A 154 8.45 4.29 -13.63
N PRO A 155 9.17 3.81 -14.66
CA PRO A 155 9.75 4.68 -15.68
C PRO A 155 8.68 5.57 -16.34
N ASP A 156 9.08 6.77 -16.74
CA ASP A 156 8.21 7.77 -17.36
C ASP A 156 7.05 8.24 -16.44
N GLU A 157 7.29 8.28 -15.14
CA GLU A 157 6.34 8.88 -14.18
C GLU A 157 6.01 10.31 -14.61
N ASN A 158 4.72 10.62 -14.66
CA ASN A 158 4.24 11.86 -15.25
C ASN A 158 2.99 12.39 -14.55
N ILE A 159 2.73 13.69 -14.78
CA ILE A 159 1.48 14.35 -14.42
C ILE A 159 1.07 15.29 -15.56
N TYR A 160 -0.22 15.34 -15.85
CA TYR A 160 -0.74 16.36 -16.77
C TYR A 160 -0.63 17.75 -16.16
N VAL A 161 -0.13 18.73 -16.93
CA VAL A 161 0.02 20.12 -16.48
C VAL A 161 -1.28 20.68 -15.93
N GLU A 162 -2.42 20.36 -16.55
CA GLU A 162 -3.74 20.75 -16.06
C GLU A 162 -4.02 20.20 -14.65
N ASN A 163 -3.70 18.92 -14.39
CA ASN A 163 -3.87 18.30 -13.08
C ASN A 163 -2.94 18.94 -12.04
N TYR A 164 -1.72 19.26 -12.42
CA TYR A 164 -0.78 19.97 -11.54
C TYR A 164 -1.33 21.32 -11.10
N ILE A 165 -1.85 22.13 -12.07
CA ILE A 165 -2.46 23.43 -11.78
C ILE A 165 -3.73 23.28 -10.93
N LYS A 166 -4.58 22.30 -11.23
CA LYS A 166 -5.75 21.98 -10.42
C LYS A 166 -5.36 21.54 -9.01
N GLY A 167 -4.26 20.80 -8.88
CA GLY A 167 -3.72 20.39 -7.57
C GLY A 167 -3.35 21.58 -6.69
N ILE A 168 -2.71 22.61 -7.24
CA ILE A 168 -2.42 23.86 -6.51
C ILE A 168 -3.71 24.54 -6.04
N LYS A 169 -4.69 24.66 -6.94
CA LYS A 169 -6.01 25.23 -6.61
C LYS A 169 -6.78 24.39 -5.58
N TYR A 170 -6.55 23.10 -5.57
CA TYR A 170 -7.17 22.17 -4.63
C TYR A 170 -6.56 22.27 -3.23
N ALA A 171 -5.27 22.48 -3.13
CA ALA A 171 -4.60 22.62 -1.84
C ALA A 171 -5.01 23.89 -1.09
N ALA A 172 -5.25 25.01 -1.79
CA ALA A 172 -5.56 26.30 -1.18
C ALA A 172 -6.79 26.27 -0.23
N PRO A 173 -7.99 25.83 -0.64
CA PRO A 173 -9.16 25.82 0.25
C PRO A 173 -9.13 24.72 1.34
N ILE A 174 -8.13 23.85 1.33
CA ILE A 174 -7.92 22.89 2.43
C ILE A 174 -7.12 23.52 3.56
N MET A 175 -6.31 24.53 3.25
CA MET A 175 -5.47 25.25 4.23
C MET A 175 -6.21 26.42 4.92
N GLU A 176 -7.36 26.82 4.42
CA GLU A 176 -8.26 27.81 5.04
C GLU A 176 -9.16 27.16 6.11
#